data_8ecd9774655f89dc14d664c6d111bbff
#
_entry.id   8ecd9774655f89dc14d664c6d111bbff
#
_cell.length_a   1.000
_cell.length_b   1.000
_cell.length_c   1.000
_cell.angle_alpha   90.00
_cell.angle_beta   90.00
_cell.angle_gamma   90.00
#
_symmetry.space_group_name_H-M   'P 1'
#
loop_
_entity.id
_entity.type
_entity.pdbx_description
1 polymer ?
#
loop_
_entity_poly.entity_id
_entity_poly.type
_entity_poly.pdbx_seq_one_letter_code
_entity_poly.pdbx_strand_id
1 'polypeptide(L)'
;LACLFACGTAKKALPDPGYGSEGKEMPESQVLGLNPEPEANLGATMAYLSSNELMGREAGTEGIEKAATFIEETLEAGGVKPFFGTYRDTLDNFKEIAFNIVGIVEGTDPDLKNEYIIVGAHYDHIGVRRGQGTDSIANGANDNASGTATALEIARYFGRKHTNGRSLIFAFFSAEEEGLLGSQHLAKRLREQGLPLYLMLNFEMTGVPMKDKDYLMYVTGFDKSNLAEVCNGYAGENVIGYLPTAAGYGLFERSDNYPFHQQFNVPSQTFCTFDFTNFDQYHKVGDELQLMDLDHMATLVDKMLPVIEAISNAPTAEISYY
;
A
#
# COMPACT_ATOMS: atom_id res chain seq x y z
N LEU A 1 2.29 60.78 53.39
CA LEU A 1 2.11 59.35 53.76
C LEU A 1 0.90 58.81 53.00
N ALA A 2 1.07 58.10 51.91
CA ALA A 2 0.00 57.39 51.24
C ALA A 2 0.56 56.03 50.77
N CYS A 3 0.08 54.97 51.41
CA CYS A 3 0.31 53.59 51.03
C CYS A 3 -0.63 53.21 49.93
N LEU A 4 -0.09 52.87 48.76
CA LEU A 4 -0.79 52.23 47.64
C LEU A 4 -0.68 50.73 47.80
N PHE A 5 -1.79 50.04 48.05
CA PHE A 5 -1.91 48.60 47.93
C PHE A 5 -2.24 48.23 46.50
N ALA A 6 -1.30 47.54 45.85
CA ALA A 6 -1.52 46.91 44.54
C ALA A 6 -2.07 45.48 44.77
N CYS A 7 -3.32 45.27 44.40
CA CYS A 7 -3.96 43.95 44.41
C CYS A 7 -3.59 43.23 43.13
N GLY A 8 -2.63 42.30 43.20
CA GLY A 8 -2.25 41.43 42.08
C GLY A 8 -3.14 40.18 42.04
N THR A 9 -4.02 40.10 41.05
CA THR A 9 -4.76 38.87 40.76
C THR A 9 -3.82 37.85 40.07
N ALA A 10 -3.42 36.84 40.81
CA ALA A 10 -2.71 35.70 40.26
C ALA A 10 -3.62 34.92 39.31
N LYS A 11 -3.32 34.95 38.01
CA LYS A 11 -3.89 33.99 37.05
C LYS A 11 -3.29 32.63 37.34
N LYS A 12 -4.12 31.69 37.75
CA LYS A 12 -3.80 30.28 37.84
C LYS A 12 -3.46 29.77 36.43
N ALA A 13 -2.21 29.47 36.20
CA ALA A 13 -1.78 28.75 34.98
C ALA A 13 -2.39 27.35 35.01
N LEU A 14 -3.00 26.94 33.92
CA LEU A 14 -3.40 25.57 33.66
C LEU A 14 -2.14 24.69 33.58
N PRO A 15 -2.17 23.46 34.08
CA PRO A 15 -1.03 22.56 33.99
C PRO A 15 -0.73 22.28 32.51
N ASP A 16 0.52 22.47 32.13
CA ASP A 16 1.14 22.06 30.88
C ASP A 16 0.92 20.56 30.69
N PRO A 17 0.28 20.08 29.59
CA PRO A 17 0.27 18.67 29.26
C PRO A 17 1.68 18.34 28.82
N GLY A 18 2.54 17.88 29.74
CA GLY A 18 3.90 17.50 29.49
C GLY A 18 4.02 16.51 28.34
N TYR A 19 4.22 17.00 27.14
CA TYR A 19 4.88 16.26 26.08
C TYR A 19 6.36 16.21 26.41
N GLY A 20 6.73 15.18 27.15
CA GLY A 20 8.12 14.81 27.33
C GLY A 20 8.70 14.48 25.96
N SER A 21 9.54 15.38 25.45
CA SER A 21 10.47 15.13 24.36
C SER A 21 11.60 14.21 24.87
N GLU A 22 11.29 13.00 25.24
CA GLU A 22 12.23 11.89 25.23
C GLU A 22 11.92 11.11 23.96
N GLY A 23 12.58 11.48 22.87
CA GLY A 23 12.78 10.64 21.70
C GLY A 23 13.49 9.37 22.18
N LYS A 24 12.75 8.39 22.63
CA LYS A 24 13.22 7.02 22.66
C LYS A 24 13.23 6.61 21.18
N GLU A 25 14.43 6.66 20.60
CA GLU A 25 14.70 5.84 19.42
C GLU A 25 14.22 4.43 19.75
N MET A 26 13.19 3.97 19.04
CA MET A 26 12.79 2.57 19.14
C MET A 26 13.99 1.74 18.70
N PRO A 27 14.44 0.75 19.50
CA PRO A 27 15.55 -0.09 19.08
C PRO A 27 15.18 -0.74 17.74
N GLU A 28 16.08 -0.71 16.76
CA GLU A 28 15.95 -1.33 15.42
C GLU A 28 15.32 -2.74 15.47
N SER A 29 15.63 -3.50 16.52
CA SER A 29 15.07 -4.84 16.74
C SER A 29 13.59 -4.88 17.10
N GLN A 30 12.93 -3.75 17.46
CA GLN A 30 11.50 -3.71 17.76
C GLN A 30 10.66 -3.33 16.54
N VAL A 31 11.23 -2.64 15.55
CA VAL A 31 10.58 -2.37 14.27
C VAL A 31 10.48 -3.64 13.43
N LEU A 32 11.50 -4.51 13.54
CA LEU A 32 11.60 -5.78 12.80
C LEU A 32 11.13 -7.00 13.60
N GLY A 33 10.75 -6.83 14.87
CA GLY A 33 10.20 -7.89 15.71
C GLY A 33 8.86 -8.35 15.17
N LEU A 34 8.92 -9.36 14.30
CA LEU A 34 7.77 -10.01 13.66
C LEU A 34 6.80 -10.51 14.71
N ASN A 35 5.80 -9.71 15.03
CA ASN A 35 4.69 -10.14 15.87
C ASN A 35 3.88 -11.19 15.08
N PRO A 36 3.44 -12.31 15.70
CA PRO A 36 2.55 -13.25 15.04
C PRO A 36 1.16 -12.67 14.74
N GLU A 37 0.80 -11.53 15.34
CA GLU A 37 -0.49 -10.88 15.14
C GLU A 37 -0.42 -9.89 13.97
N PRO A 38 -1.17 -10.08 12.87
CA PRO A 38 -1.18 -9.20 11.70
C PRO A 38 -1.45 -7.73 12.04
N GLU A 39 -2.40 -7.44 12.93
CA GLU A 39 -2.78 -6.08 13.35
C GLU A 39 -1.62 -5.27 13.91
N ALA A 40 -0.77 -5.91 14.73
CA ALA A 40 0.37 -5.21 15.34
C ALA A 40 1.44 -4.83 14.32
N ASN A 41 1.64 -5.66 13.28
CA ASN A 41 2.57 -5.38 12.20
C ASN A 41 2.01 -4.29 11.28
N LEU A 42 0.73 -4.36 10.95
CA LEU A 42 0.03 -3.41 10.10
C LEU A 42 0.04 -2.02 10.73
N GLY A 43 -0.28 -1.91 12.04
CA GLY A 43 -0.22 -0.66 12.78
C GLY A 43 1.18 -0.05 12.82
N ALA A 44 2.23 -0.85 13.03
CA ALA A 44 3.62 -0.37 13.03
C ALA A 44 4.05 0.09 11.62
N THR A 45 3.69 -0.65 10.57
CA THR A 45 3.96 -0.28 9.17
C THR A 45 3.27 1.03 8.82
N MET A 46 2.00 1.18 9.16
CA MET A 46 1.23 2.40 8.93
C MET A 46 1.83 3.59 9.67
N ALA A 47 2.18 3.42 10.97
CA ALA A 47 2.77 4.48 11.77
C ALA A 47 4.11 4.98 11.21
N TYR A 48 4.93 4.09 10.66
CA TYR A 48 6.19 4.48 10.05
C TYR A 48 5.99 5.14 8.68
N LEU A 49 5.26 4.48 7.76
CA LEU A 49 5.09 4.97 6.39
C LEU A 49 4.35 6.32 6.33
N SER A 50 3.44 6.60 7.27
CA SER A 50 2.74 7.90 7.34
C SER A 50 3.35 8.87 8.36
N SER A 51 4.61 8.66 8.78
CA SER A 51 5.28 9.55 9.72
C SER A 51 5.85 10.81 9.05
N ASN A 52 5.92 11.90 9.83
CA ASN A 52 6.61 13.13 9.40
C ASN A 52 8.09 12.91 9.06
N GLU A 53 8.72 11.85 9.58
CA GLU A 53 10.11 11.51 9.29
C GLU A 53 10.34 11.27 7.79
N LEU A 54 9.34 10.75 7.10
CA LEU A 54 9.41 10.42 5.68
C LEU A 54 9.02 11.61 4.77
N MET A 55 8.73 12.78 5.36
CA MET A 55 8.46 14.02 4.61
C MET A 55 7.47 13.86 3.45
N GLY A 56 6.48 12.96 3.61
CA GLY A 56 5.47 12.68 2.60
C GLY A 56 5.95 11.88 1.39
N ARG A 57 7.07 11.19 1.48
CA ARG A 57 7.57 10.17 0.53
C ARG A 57 7.56 10.58 -0.94
N GLU A 58 7.79 11.87 -1.25
CA GLU A 58 7.87 12.35 -2.64
C GLU A 58 9.00 11.64 -3.40
N ALA A 59 8.73 11.19 -4.62
CA ALA A 59 9.70 10.47 -5.44
C ALA A 59 11.00 11.26 -5.63
N GLY A 60 12.14 10.61 -5.51
CA GLY A 60 13.47 11.23 -5.63
C GLY A 60 13.94 11.99 -4.39
N THR A 61 13.26 11.91 -3.25
CA THR A 61 13.65 12.57 -2.00
C THR A 61 14.27 11.61 -0.99
N GLU A 62 14.87 12.15 0.09
CA GLU A 62 15.38 11.35 1.21
C GLU A 62 14.24 10.60 1.94
N GLY A 63 13.03 11.17 1.98
CA GLY A 63 11.88 10.55 2.64
C GLY A 63 11.48 9.24 2.00
N ILE A 64 11.40 9.18 0.68
CA ILE A 64 11.08 7.93 -0.03
C ILE A 64 12.22 6.92 0.04
N GLU A 65 13.50 7.36 0.14
CA GLU A 65 14.65 6.48 0.34
C GLU A 65 14.54 5.71 1.66
N LYS A 66 14.14 6.40 2.74
CA LYS A 66 13.87 5.76 4.04
C LYS A 66 12.71 4.77 3.97
N ALA A 67 11.63 5.14 3.28
CA ALA A 67 10.50 4.25 3.06
C ALA A 67 10.91 2.99 2.27
N ALA A 68 11.72 3.16 1.23
CA ALA A 68 12.27 2.05 0.45
C ALA A 68 13.09 1.08 1.30
N THR A 69 14.00 1.61 2.11
CA THR A 69 14.82 0.80 3.04
C THR A 69 13.94 0.02 4.01
N PHE A 70 12.92 0.64 4.58
CA PHE A 70 11.96 -0.02 5.47
C PHE A 70 11.20 -1.16 4.76
N ILE A 71 10.77 -0.95 3.51
CA ILE A 71 10.09 -1.98 2.72
C ILE A 71 11.04 -3.15 2.42
N GLU A 72 12.29 -2.87 2.02
CA GLU A 72 13.32 -3.90 1.78
C GLU A 72 13.54 -4.77 3.02
N GLU A 73 13.78 -4.15 4.18
CA GLU A 73 14.00 -4.84 5.46
C GLU A 73 12.77 -5.65 5.87
N THR A 74 11.57 -5.13 5.63
CA THR A 74 10.31 -5.81 5.90
C THR A 74 10.13 -7.07 5.03
N LEU A 75 10.46 -6.98 3.74
CA LEU A 75 10.41 -8.12 2.81
C LEU A 75 11.44 -9.18 3.20
N GLU A 76 12.68 -8.78 3.50
CA GLU A 76 13.74 -9.68 3.93
C GLU A 76 13.36 -10.43 5.21
N ALA A 77 12.91 -9.70 6.24
CA ALA A 77 12.44 -10.27 7.50
C ALA A 77 11.20 -11.16 7.33
N GLY A 78 10.38 -10.89 6.33
CA GLY A 78 9.23 -11.69 5.91
C GLY A 78 9.59 -12.96 5.13
N GLY A 79 10.86 -13.17 4.74
CA GLY A 79 11.31 -14.32 3.95
C GLY A 79 11.06 -14.18 2.45
N VAL A 80 10.71 -12.98 1.97
CA VAL A 80 10.58 -12.66 0.55
C VAL A 80 11.95 -12.35 -0.01
N LYS A 81 12.32 -12.96 -1.14
CA LYS A 81 13.63 -12.74 -1.76
C LYS A 81 13.60 -11.56 -2.74
N PRO A 82 14.74 -10.89 -3.00
CA PRO A 82 14.80 -9.89 -4.07
C PRO A 82 14.55 -10.54 -5.44
N PHE A 83 13.79 -9.86 -6.31
CA PHE A 83 13.48 -10.38 -7.63
C PHE A 83 14.62 -10.19 -8.64
N PHE A 84 15.33 -9.05 -8.62
CA PHE A 84 16.40 -8.71 -9.57
C PHE A 84 17.84 -8.88 -9.04
N GLY A 85 18.06 -9.70 -8.02
CA GLY A 85 19.36 -9.79 -7.34
C GLY A 85 19.54 -8.74 -6.23
N THR A 86 18.84 -7.61 -6.32
CA THR A 86 18.51 -6.65 -5.27
C THR A 86 17.01 -6.39 -5.29
N TYR A 87 16.46 -5.82 -4.22
CA TYR A 87 15.05 -5.42 -4.22
C TYR A 87 14.81 -4.21 -5.13
N ARG A 88 15.82 -3.37 -5.33
CA ARG A 88 15.71 -2.08 -6.05
C ARG A 88 15.72 -2.26 -7.56
N ASP A 89 14.68 -1.76 -8.20
CA ASP A 89 14.51 -1.65 -9.63
C ASP A 89 14.54 -0.16 -10.02
N THR A 90 15.73 0.33 -10.41
CA THR A 90 15.92 1.75 -10.68
C THR A 90 15.19 2.20 -11.95
N LEU A 91 14.40 3.26 -11.82
CA LEU A 91 13.63 3.85 -12.92
C LEU A 91 14.56 4.52 -13.95
N ASP A 92 14.34 4.23 -15.23
CA ASP A 92 15.02 4.88 -16.36
C ASP A 92 14.19 5.99 -17.01
N ASN A 93 12.94 6.13 -16.58
CA ASN A 93 11.95 7.08 -17.10
C ASN A 93 11.61 8.24 -16.13
N PHE A 94 12.37 8.38 -15.05
CA PHE A 94 12.25 9.47 -14.10
C PHE A 94 13.57 10.23 -13.99
N LYS A 95 13.51 11.54 -13.76
CA LYS A 95 14.70 12.39 -13.81
C LYS A 95 15.60 12.26 -12.59
N GLU A 96 15.00 12.21 -11.41
CA GLU A 96 15.67 11.99 -10.14
C GLU A 96 15.92 10.48 -9.93
N ILE A 97 16.83 10.13 -9.02
CA ILE A 97 17.02 8.71 -8.67
C ILE A 97 15.78 8.23 -7.92
N ALA A 98 15.08 7.29 -8.51
CA ALA A 98 13.93 6.61 -7.92
C ALA A 98 13.94 5.13 -8.31
N PHE A 99 13.30 4.30 -7.55
CA PHE A 99 13.27 2.85 -7.79
C PHE A 99 12.00 2.23 -7.24
N ASN A 100 11.51 1.22 -7.91
CA ASN A 100 10.56 0.28 -7.34
C ASN A 100 11.28 -0.67 -6.39
N ILE A 101 10.56 -1.20 -5.40
CA ILE A 101 11.05 -2.29 -4.56
C ILE A 101 10.33 -3.57 -4.99
N VAL A 102 11.08 -4.57 -5.42
CA VAL A 102 10.50 -5.78 -6.03
C VAL A 102 11.06 -7.03 -5.37
N GLY A 103 10.18 -7.79 -4.72
CA GLY A 103 10.47 -9.07 -4.11
C GLY A 103 9.73 -10.23 -4.76
N ILE A 104 10.13 -11.46 -4.45
CA ILE A 104 9.51 -12.68 -4.96
C ILE A 104 9.37 -13.74 -3.87
N VAL A 105 8.23 -14.43 -3.87
CA VAL A 105 8.05 -15.73 -3.25
C VAL A 105 7.84 -16.75 -4.36
N GLU A 106 8.84 -17.58 -4.59
CA GLU A 106 8.80 -18.61 -5.63
C GLU A 106 7.65 -19.59 -5.39
N GLY A 107 6.97 -20.00 -6.45
CA GLY A 107 5.92 -21.00 -6.41
C GLY A 107 6.43 -22.38 -6.02
N THR A 108 5.60 -23.14 -5.32
CA THR A 108 5.93 -24.48 -4.84
C THR A 108 5.49 -25.59 -5.79
N ASP A 109 4.55 -25.31 -6.69
CA ASP A 109 4.06 -26.28 -7.66
C ASP A 109 4.99 -26.32 -8.90
N PRO A 110 5.54 -27.49 -9.29
CA PRO A 110 6.48 -27.59 -10.39
C PRO A 110 5.89 -27.18 -11.75
N ASP A 111 4.58 -27.30 -11.93
CA ASP A 111 3.90 -26.97 -13.18
C ASP A 111 3.47 -25.50 -13.24
N LEU A 112 3.14 -24.90 -12.08
CA LEU A 112 2.61 -23.54 -11.97
C LEU A 112 3.66 -22.47 -11.63
N LYS A 113 4.77 -22.83 -11.00
CA LYS A 113 5.75 -21.86 -10.43
C LYS A 113 6.36 -20.90 -11.46
N ASN A 114 6.29 -21.22 -12.76
CA ASN A 114 6.78 -20.35 -13.83
C ASN A 114 5.69 -19.42 -14.36
N GLU A 115 4.49 -19.43 -13.79
CA GLU A 115 3.45 -18.42 -13.99
C GLU A 115 3.47 -17.45 -12.80
N TYR A 116 3.29 -16.16 -13.09
CA TYR A 116 3.50 -15.11 -12.09
C TYR A 116 2.22 -14.33 -11.80
N ILE A 117 2.01 -14.04 -10.52
CA ILE A 117 1.00 -13.10 -10.06
C ILE A 117 1.75 -11.94 -9.40
N ILE A 118 1.42 -10.70 -9.78
CA ILE A 118 1.94 -9.51 -9.12
C ILE A 118 0.93 -9.03 -8.08
N VAL A 119 1.42 -8.76 -6.86
CA VAL A 119 0.72 -8.05 -5.80
C VAL A 119 1.46 -6.74 -5.58
N GLY A 120 0.80 -5.62 -5.77
CA GLY A 120 1.48 -4.32 -5.77
C GLY A 120 0.72 -3.21 -5.08
N ALA A 121 1.44 -2.14 -4.77
CA ALA A 121 0.95 -0.84 -4.30
C ALA A 121 2.03 0.22 -4.54
N HIS A 122 1.67 1.48 -4.74
CA HIS A 122 2.69 2.54 -4.72
C HIS A 122 3.02 2.97 -3.30
N TYR A 123 4.27 3.37 -3.07
CA TYR A 123 4.76 3.78 -1.75
C TYR A 123 5.21 5.24 -1.70
N ASP A 124 5.24 5.93 -2.83
CA ASP A 124 5.40 7.38 -2.89
C ASP A 124 4.11 8.11 -2.53
N HIS A 125 4.24 9.42 -2.25
CA HIS A 125 3.14 10.35 -2.13
C HIS A 125 3.64 11.76 -2.47
N ILE A 126 2.81 12.78 -2.28
CA ILE A 126 3.00 14.12 -2.83
C ILE A 126 3.95 15.04 -2.04
N GLY A 127 4.59 14.56 -0.97
CA GLY A 127 5.67 15.28 -0.28
C GLY A 127 5.22 16.49 0.53
N VAL A 128 6.04 17.56 0.50
CA VAL A 128 5.82 18.78 1.28
C VAL A 128 5.01 19.80 0.50
N ARG A 129 3.84 20.18 1.00
CA ARG A 129 2.91 21.16 0.42
C ARG A 129 3.06 22.52 1.09
N ARG A 130 3.87 23.41 0.56
CA ARG A 130 4.11 24.74 1.12
C ARG A 130 2.85 25.61 1.04
N GLY A 131 2.59 26.40 2.10
CA GLY A 131 1.49 27.38 2.12
C GLY A 131 0.16 26.89 2.65
N GLN A 132 0.09 25.67 3.21
CA GLN A 132 -1.13 25.08 3.78
C GLN A 132 -1.23 25.20 5.31
N GLY A 133 -0.63 26.22 5.92
CA GLY A 133 -0.68 26.45 7.37
C GLY A 133 0.60 26.07 8.10
N THR A 134 0.49 25.65 9.36
CA THR A 134 1.64 25.21 10.19
C THR A 134 2.10 23.79 9.85
N ASP A 135 1.20 22.94 9.41
CA ASP A 135 1.48 21.65 8.83
C ASP A 135 1.62 21.77 7.32
N SER A 136 2.66 21.16 6.78
CA SER A 136 2.96 21.22 5.34
C SER A 136 3.35 19.87 4.76
N ILE A 137 3.40 18.82 5.57
CA ILE A 137 3.77 17.47 5.13
C ILE A 137 2.48 16.72 4.78
N ALA A 138 2.37 16.26 3.55
CA ALA A 138 1.31 15.36 3.15
C ALA A 138 1.79 13.92 3.47
N ASN A 139 1.38 13.39 4.62
CA ASN A 139 1.85 12.10 5.11
C ASN A 139 1.30 10.90 4.32
N GLY A 140 0.16 11.07 3.63
CA GLY A 140 -0.38 10.06 2.73
C GLY A 140 -0.66 8.74 3.44
N ALA A 141 -1.40 8.78 4.55
CA ALA A 141 -1.70 7.58 5.32
C ALA A 141 -2.64 6.66 4.55
N ASN A 142 -3.72 7.23 3.99
CA ASN A 142 -4.60 6.48 3.10
C ASN A 142 -3.98 6.33 1.71
N ASP A 143 -3.38 7.39 1.19
CA ASP A 143 -2.79 7.47 -0.15
C ASP A 143 -1.25 7.52 -0.08
N ASN A 144 -0.49 6.43 -0.24
CA ASN A 144 -0.98 5.05 -0.29
C ASN A 144 -0.16 4.18 0.69
N ALA A 145 0.12 4.73 1.91
CA ALA A 145 0.72 3.91 2.97
C ALA A 145 -0.18 2.71 3.31
N SER A 146 -1.52 2.88 3.21
CA SER A 146 -2.49 1.84 3.49
C SER A 146 -2.41 0.67 2.51
N GLY A 147 -2.38 0.94 1.20
CA GLY A 147 -2.20 -0.11 0.19
C GLY A 147 -0.83 -0.78 0.29
N THR A 148 0.23 0.01 0.54
CA THR A 148 1.58 -0.51 0.78
C THR A 148 1.62 -1.44 2.00
N ALA A 149 1.01 -1.06 3.13
CA ALA A 149 0.95 -1.90 4.32
C ALA A 149 0.15 -3.18 4.08
N THR A 150 -0.98 -3.09 3.35
CA THR A 150 -1.79 -4.25 2.95
C THR A 150 -0.96 -5.23 2.11
N ALA A 151 -0.26 -4.76 1.09
CA ALA A 151 0.59 -5.60 0.23
C ALA A 151 1.77 -6.21 1.01
N LEU A 152 2.37 -5.48 1.97
CA LEU A 152 3.44 -5.98 2.84
C LEU A 152 2.97 -7.10 3.77
N GLU A 153 1.77 -7.01 4.35
CA GLU A 153 1.24 -8.10 5.18
C GLU A 153 0.97 -9.36 4.35
N ILE A 154 0.45 -9.22 3.14
CA ILE A 154 0.29 -10.34 2.20
C ILE A 154 1.67 -10.94 1.86
N ALA A 155 2.68 -10.10 1.60
CA ALA A 155 4.04 -10.54 1.33
C ALA A 155 4.65 -11.33 2.49
N ARG A 156 4.48 -10.85 3.72
CA ARG A 156 4.94 -11.54 4.95
C ARG A 156 4.29 -12.91 5.12
N TYR A 157 2.99 -13.00 4.86
CA TYR A 157 2.27 -14.29 4.96
C TYR A 157 2.88 -15.32 4.00
N PHE A 158 2.94 -15.00 2.71
CA PHE A 158 3.45 -15.95 1.71
C PHE A 158 4.94 -16.23 1.85
N GLY A 159 5.74 -15.22 2.21
CA GLY A 159 7.17 -15.39 2.46
C GLY A 159 7.49 -16.36 3.61
N ARG A 160 6.58 -16.46 4.59
CA ARG A 160 6.73 -17.41 5.71
C ARG A 160 6.08 -18.76 5.44
N LYS A 161 4.94 -18.77 4.78
CA LYS A 161 4.12 -19.99 4.62
C LYS A 161 4.49 -20.79 3.38
N HIS A 162 4.92 -20.13 2.30
CA HIS A 162 5.22 -20.78 1.03
C HIS A 162 4.08 -21.69 0.55
N THR A 163 2.83 -21.22 0.64
CA THR A 163 1.64 -21.98 0.28
C THR A 163 1.15 -21.71 -1.14
N ASN A 164 1.84 -20.84 -1.87
CA ASN A 164 1.54 -20.45 -3.25
C ASN A 164 2.08 -21.48 -4.27
N GLY A 165 1.24 -21.93 -5.19
CA GLY A 165 1.65 -22.78 -6.33
C GLY A 165 2.36 -21.97 -7.42
N ARG A 166 1.75 -20.84 -7.87
CA ARG A 166 2.37 -19.85 -8.76
C ARG A 166 3.33 -18.96 -7.99
N SER A 167 4.33 -18.41 -8.67
CA SER A 167 5.23 -17.42 -8.08
C SER A 167 4.51 -16.09 -7.86
N LEU A 168 4.71 -15.50 -6.67
CA LEU A 168 4.16 -14.19 -6.32
C LEU A 168 5.27 -13.15 -6.34
N ILE A 169 5.10 -12.11 -7.16
CA ILE A 169 5.97 -10.93 -7.18
C ILE A 169 5.28 -9.85 -6.37
N PHE A 170 5.98 -9.32 -5.37
CA PHE A 170 5.55 -8.18 -4.58
C PHE A 170 6.26 -6.93 -5.09
N ALA A 171 5.49 -5.98 -5.61
CA ALA A 171 6.02 -4.79 -6.27
C ALA A 171 5.49 -3.52 -5.61
N PHE A 172 6.40 -2.72 -5.06
CA PHE A 172 6.10 -1.43 -4.47
C PHE A 172 6.60 -0.35 -5.42
N PHE A 173 5.68 0.40 -5.99
CA PHE A 173 5.98 1.35 -7.07
C PHE A 173 6.35 2.72 -6.52
N SER A 174 7.32 3.38 -7.15
CA SER A 174 7.66 4.77 -6.93
C SER A 174 7.15 5.63 -8.09
N ALA A 175 6.98 6.93 -7.85
CA ALA A 175 6.55 7.90 -8.85
C ALA A 175 5.20 7.54 -9.53
N GLU A 176 4.27 6.99 -8.76
CA GLU A 176 2.87 6.84 -9.16
C GLU A 176 2.25 8.22 -9.35
N GLU A 177 2.45 9.11 -8.37
CA GLU A 177 1.97 10.49 -8.32
C GLU A 177 2.55 11.39 -9.45
N GLU A 178 3.61 10.94 -10.09
CA GLU A 178 4.25 11.56 -11.26
C GLU A 178 3.77 10.96 -12.60
N GLY A 179 2.68 10.18 -12.54
CA GLY A 179 2.01 9.61 -13.71
C GLY A 179 2.35 8.15 -13.97
N LEU A 180 2.33 7.31 -12.95
CA LEU A 180 2.51 5.85 -13.02
C LEU A 180 3.91 5.43 -13.50
N LEU A 181 4.95 6.24 -13.26
CA LEU A 181 6.25 6.01 -13.90
C LEU A 181 6.92 4.73 -13.42
N GLY A 182 6.80 4.38 -12.13
CA GLY A 182 7.36 3.15 -11.59
C GLY A 182 6.73 1.90 -12.18
N SER A 183 5.41 1.83 -12.22
CA SER A 183 4.70 0.69 -12.82
C SER A 183 4.88 0.60 -14.33
N GLN A 184 4.97 1.74 -15.05
CA GLN A 184 5.32 1.75 -16.48
C GLN A 184 6.71 1.15 -16.73
N HIS A 185 7.70 1.55 -15.93
CA HIS A 185 9.07 1.04 -16.03
C HIS A 185 9.09 -0.49 -15.79
N LEU A 186 8.51 -0.95 -14.67
CA LEU A 186 8.52 -2.36 -14.31
C LEU A 186 7.73 -3.21 -15.31
N ALA A 187 6.53 -2.79 -15.72
CA ALA A 187 5.71 -3.52 -16.66
C ALA A 187 6.42 -3.70 -18.01
N LYS A 188 7.04 -2.63 -18.54
CA LYS A 188 7.85 -2.69 -19.76
C LYS A 188 9.04 -3.66 -19.60
N ARG A 189 9.81 -3.54 -18.53
CA ARG A 189 10.97 -4.38 -18.24
C ARG A 189 10.62 -5.85 -18.17
N LEU A 190 9.57 -6.20 -17.43
CA LEU A 190 9.10 -7.58 -17.30
C LEU A 190 8.56 -8.13 -18.61
N ARG A 191 7.88 -7.31 -19.40
CA ARG A 191 7.41 -7.68 -20.74
C ARG A 191 8.57 -7.97 -21.70
N GLU A 192 9.61 -7.15 -21.70
CA GLU A 192 10.82 -7.35 -22.51
C GLU A 192 11.58 -8.62 -22.12
N GLN A 193 11.53 -8.99 -20.84
CA GLN A 193 12.08 -10.24 -20.33
C GLN A 193 11.23 -11.47 -20.65
N GLY A 194 10.03 -11.29 -21.19
CA GLY A 194 9.13 -12.38 -21.54
C GLY A 194 8.48 -13.06 -20.33
N LEU A 195 8.31 -12.34 -19.21
CA LEU A 195 7.68 -12.88 -17.99
C LEU A 195 6.26 -13.40 -18.30
N PRO A 196 5.92 -14.66 -17.97
CA PRO A 196 4.57 -15.19 -18.10
C PRO A 196 3.66 -14.68 -16.99
N LEU A 197 3.26 -13.41 -17.09
CA LEU A 197 2.34 -12.80 -16.14
C LEU A 197 0.92 -13.34 -16.36
N TYR A 198 0.32 -13.86 -15.29
CA TYR A 198 -1.07 -14.31 -15.26
C TYR A 198 -2.01 -13.21 -14.81
N LEU A 199 -1.66 -12.51 -13.71
CA LEU A 199 -2.56 -11.62 -13.00
C LEU A 199 -1.78 -10.51 -12.29
N MET A 200 -2.34 -9.29 -12.22
CA MET A 200 -1.82 -8.21 -11.38
C MET A 200 -2.93 -7.68 -10.47
N LEU A 201 -2.68 -7.73 -9.17
CA LEU A 201 -3.54 -7.26 -8.09
C LEU A 201 -2.88 -6.04 -7.44
N ASN A 202 -3.49 -4.88 -7.58
CA ASN A 202 -3.00 -3.65 -6.98
C ASN A 202 -3.87 -3.25 -5.79
N PHE A 203 -3.27 -2.71 -4.74
CA PHE A 203 -3.96 -2.21 -3.55
C PHE A 203 -3.78 -0.70 -3.43
N GLU A 204 -4.89 0.00 -3.33
CA GLU A 204 -4.95 1.44 -3.36
C GLU A 204 -5.91 1.96 -2.30
N MET A 205 -5.45 2.89 -1.45
CA MET A 205 -6.29 3.60 -0.47
C MET A 205 -7.23 2.67 0.31
N THR A 206 -6.65 1.69 1.00
CA THR A 206 -7.38 0.64 1.74
C THR A 206 -7.63 0.98 3.21
N GLY A 207 -7.29 2.20 3.65
CA GLY A 207 -7.28 2.60 5.06
C GLY A 207 -8.63 3.02 5.64
N VAL A 208 -9.63 3.30 4.80
CA VAL A 208 -10.94 3.81 5.25
C VAL A 208 -12.05 2.91 4.74
N PRO A 209 -12.95 2.39 5.60
CA PRO A 209 -14.01 1.50 5.17
C PRO A 209 -15.02 2.21 4.25
N MET A 210 -15.58 1.47 3.32
CA MET A 210 -16.69 1.92 2.50
C MET A 210 -17.96 2.09 3.34
N LYS A 211 -18.77 3.12 3.03
CA LYS A 211 -20.02 3.39 3.73
C LYS A 211 -21.21 2.82 2.96
N ASP A 212 -22.14 2.25 3.70
CA ASP A 212 -23.43 1.75 3.16
C ASP A 212 -23.26 0.76 1.99
N LYS A 213 -22.23 -0.11 2.07
CA LYS A 213 -21.95 -1.18 1.13
C LYS A 213 -22.00 -2.55 1.82
N ASP A 214 -22.38 -3.55 1.07
CA ASP A 214 -22.39 -4.97 1.48
C ASP A 214 -21.13 -5.73 1.05
N TYR A 215 -20.06 -4.98 0.73
CA TYR A 215 -18.74 -5.48 0.37
C TYR A 215 -17.62 -4.65 1.05
N LEU A 216 -16.43 -5.22 1.21
CA LEU A 216 -15.32 -4.56 1.89
C LEU A 216 -14.60 -3.55 1.00
N MET A 217 -14.43 -3.87 -0.28
CA MET A 217 -13.72 -3.05 -1.26
C MET A 217 -14.37 -3.19 -2.63
N TYR A 218 -14.10 -2.27 -3.53
CA TYR A 218 -14.43 -2.43 -4.93
C TYR A 218 -13.17 -2.72 -5.76
N VAL A 219 -13.38 -3.23 -6.97
CA VAL A 219 -12.31 -3.39 -7.95
C VAL A 219 -12.52 -2.45 -9.13
N THR A 220 -11.46 -1.76 -9.56
CA THR A 220 -11.51 -0.92 -10.75
C THR A 220 -11.61 -1.79 -12.01
N GLY A 221 -12.38 -1.34 -13.02
CA GLY A 221 -12.61 -2.17 -14.20
C GLY A 221 -13.39 -3.45 -13.90
N PHE A 222 -14.33 -3.40 -12.96
CA PHE A 222 -15.17 -4.53 -12.53
C PHE A 222 -15.81 -5.30 -13.70
N ASP A 223 -16.21 -4.58 -14.75
CA ASP A 223 -16.86 -5.10 -15.96
C ASP A 223 -15.87 -5.63 -17.00
N LYS A 224 -14.57 -5.59 -16.75
CA LYS A 224 -13.56 -6.04 -17.73
C LYS A 224 -13.20 -7.52 -17.57
N SER A 225 -13.31 -8.07 -16.38
CA SER A 225 -12.91 -9.45 -16.08
C SER A 225 -13.79 -10.10 -15.04
N ASN A 226 -13.68 -11.40 -14.89
CA ASN A 226 -14.34 -12.19 -13.84
C ASN A 226 -13.60 -12.16 -12.48
N LEU A 227 -12.64 -11.26 -12.26
CA LEU A 227 -11.82 -11.21 -11.04
C LEU A 227 -12.67 -11.14 -9.77
N ALA A 228 -13.64 -10.23 -9.71
CA ALA A 228 -14.50 -10.07 -8.54
C ALA A 228 -15.34 -11.33 -8.25
N GLU A 229 -15.88 -11.97 -9.29
CA GLU A 229 -16.65 -13.21 -9.16
C GLU A 229 -15.80 -14.34 -8.57
N VAL A 230 -14.59 -14.54 -9.10
CA VAL A 230 -13.69 -15.59 -8.64
C VAL A 230 -13.23 -15.32 -7.20
N CYS A 231 -12.85 -14.09 -6.88
CA CYS A 231 -12.45 -13.72 -5.52
C CYS A 231 -13.58 -13.94 -4.51
N ASN A 232 -14.81 -13.50 -4.82
CA ASN A 232 -15.97 -13.69 -3.96
C ASN A 232 -16.34 -15.18 -3.81
N GLY A 233 -16.16 -15.96 -4.88
CA GLY A 233 -16.34 -17.40 -4.86
C GLY A 233 -15.38 -18.09 -3.86
N TYR A 234 -14.10 -17.73 -3.88
CA TYR A 234 -13.12 -18.26 -2.92
C TYR A 234 -13.31 -17.73 -1.50
N ALA A 235 -13.70 -16.47 -1.35
CA ALA A 235 -14.02 -15.90 -0.04
C ALA A 235 -15.28 -16.51 0.60
N GLY A 236 -16.20 -17.04 -0.22
CA GLY A 236 -17.50 -17.53 0.23
C GLY A 236 -18.47 -16.42 0.67
N GLU A 237 -18.15 -15.17 0.35
CA GLU A 237 -18.94 -13.98 0.69
C GLU A 237 -18.64 -12.82 -0.28
N ASN A 238 -19.44 -11.75 -0.22
CA ASN A 238 -19.29 -10.58 -1.08
C ASN A 238 -18.21 -9.64 -0.54
N VAL A 239 -16.94 -9.96 -0.77
CA VAL A 239 -15.79 -9.14 -0.35
C VAL A 239 -15.53 -8.00 -1.33
N ILE A 240 -15.71 -8.26 -2.63
CA ILE A 240 -15.39 -7.36 -3.72
C ILE A 240 -16.66 -6.99 -4.48
N GLY A 241 -16.99 -5.70 -4.49
CA GLY A 241 -18.17 -5.18 -5.15
C GLY A 241 -17.88 -4.27 -6.34
N TYR A 242 -18.98 -3.77 -6.91
CA TYR A 242 -18.98 -2.82 -8.00
C TYR A 242 -19.26 -1.41 -7.50
N LEU A 243 -18.36 -0.46 -7.83
CA LEU A 243 -18.58 0.96 -7.58
C LEU A 243 -18.84 1.68 -8.92
N PRO A 244 -20.09 2.07 -9.22
CA PRO A 244 -20.43 2.73 -10.49
C PRO A 244 -19.64 4.01 -10.77
N THR A 245 -19.33 4.79 -9.72
CA THR A 245 -18.57 6.03 -9.83
C THR A 245 -17.12 5.80 -10.22
N ALA A 246 -16.54 4.63 -9.92
CA ALA A 246 -15.17 4.28 -10.33
C ALA A 246 -15.01 4.29 -11.86
N ALA A 247 -15.97 3.74 -12.58
CA ALA A 247 -16.00 3.79 -14.04
C ALA A 247 -16.17 5.23 -14.55
N GLY A 248 -17.05 6.01 -13.90
CA GLY A 248 -17.28 7.42 -14.26
C GLY A 248 -16.07 8.33 -14.10
N TYR A 249 -15.20 8.03 -13.13
CA TYR A 249 -13.94 8.74 -12.89
C TYR A 249 -12.75 8.15 -13.66
N GLY A 250 -12.94 7.06 -14.40
CA GLY A 250 -11.87 6.39 -15.14
C GLY A 250 -10.79 5.77 -14.24
N LEU A 251 -11.15 5.33 -13.03
CA LEU A 251 -10.17 4.89 -12.02
C LEU A 251 -9.34 3.67 -12.46
N PHE A 252 -9.85 2.87 -13.37
CA PHE A 252 -9.08 1.75 -13.94
C PHE A 252 -7.77 2.18 -14.60
N GLU A 253 -7.74 3.39 -15.17
CA GLU A 253 -6.60 3.93 -15.91
C GLU A 253 -5.70 4.83 -15.04
N ARG A 254 -5.99 4.96 -13.74
CA ARG A 254 -5.40 5.96 -12.85
C ARG A 254 -4.60 5.38 -11.69
N SER A 255 -4.21 4.10 -11.77
CA SER A 255 -3.33 3.47 -10.81
C SER A 255 -2.42 2.42 -11.47
N ASP A 256 -1.49 1.86 -10.72
CA ASP A 256 -0.38 1.01 -11.19
C ASP A 256 -0.78 -0.28 -11.90
N ASN A 257 -2.05 -0.68 -11.82
CA ASN A 257 -2.58 -1.79 -12.60
C ASN A 257 -2.56 -1.50 -14.12
N TYR A 258 -2.72 -0.24 -14.51
CA TYR A 258 -2.96 0.12 -15.91
C TYR A 258 -1.77 -0.14 -16.84
N PRO A 259 -0.52 0.18 -16.48
CA PRO A 259 0.64 -0.18 -17.30
C PRO A 259 0.78 -1.69 -17.53
N PHE A 260 0.47 -2.53 -16.54
CA PHE A 260 0.48 -3.99 -16.70
C PHE A 260 -0.63 -4.47 -17.64
N HIS A 261 -1.84 -3.92 -17.53
CA HIS A 261 -2.91 -4.15 -18.50
C HIS A 261 -2.45 -3.84 -19.93
N GLN A 262 -1.82 -2.68 -20.14
CA GLN A 262 -1.36 -2.25 -21.46
C GLN A 262 -0.24 -3.15 -22.03
N GLN A 263 0.71 -3.58 -21.20
CA GLN A 263 1.87 -4.34 -21.65
C GLN A 263 1.58 -5.83 -21.82
N PHE A 264 0.76 -6.42 -20.96
CA PHE A 264 0.55 -7.86 -20.92
C PHE A 264 -0.80 -8.32 -21.45
N ASN A 265 -1.80 -7.45 -21.46
CA ASN A 265 -3.20 -7.80 -21.80
C ASN A 265 -3.73 -8.97 -20.95
N VAL A 266 -3.38 -8.97 -19.65
CA VAL A 266 -3.91 -9.89 -18.64
C VAL A 266 -4.74 -9.09 -17.62
N PRO A 267 -5.65 -9.72 -16.87
CA PRO A 267 -6.38 -9.04 -15.81
C PRO A 267 -5.41 -8.35 -14.84
N SER A 268 -5.51 -7.03 -14.79
CA SER A 268 -4.66 -6.16 -13.98
C SER A 268 -5.57 -5.08 -13.40
N GLN A 269 -5.89 -5.19 -12.11
CA GLN A 269 -6.96 -4.40 -11.50
C GLN A 269 -6.58 -3.94 -10.10
N THR A 270 -7.17 -2.82 -9.69
CA THR A 270 -6.92 -2.22 -8.37
C THR A 270 -8.09 -2.47 -7.44
N PHE A 271 -7.81 -2.99 -6.25
CA PHE A 271 -8.72 -3.03 -5.11
C PHE A 271 -8.58 -1.74 -4.32
N CYS A 272 -9.72 -1.11 -4.02
CA CYS A 272 -9.75 0.19 -3.36
C CYS A 272 -10.97 0.30 -2.43
N THR A 273 -10.84 1.10 -1.37
CA THR A 273 -11.95 1.44 -0.47
C THR A 273 -12.32 2.91 -0.49
N PHE A 274 -11.57 3.76 -1.18
CA PHE A 274 -11.84 5.18 -1.35
C PHE A 274 -12.84 5.44 -2.46
N ASP A 275 -13.98 6.08 -2.15
CA ASP A 275 -15.07 6.33 -3.10
C ASP A 275 -15.38 7.82 -3.34
N PHE A 276 -14.47 8.73 -2.94
CA PHE A 276 -14.61 10.20 -2.95
C PHE A 276 -15.66 10.77 -2.01
N THR A 277 -16.43 9.95 -1.29
CA THR A 277 -17.44 10.40 -0.33
C THR A 277 -17.12 10.00 1.11
N ASN A 278 -16.29 8.97 1.30
CA ASN A 278 -15.94 8.44 2.62
C ASN A 278 -14.67 9.08 3.21
N PHE A 279 -13.85 9.79 2.39
CA PHE A 279 -12.60 10.40 2.82
C PHE A 279 -12.36 11.73 2.10
N ASP A 280 -12.23 12.82 2.83
CA ASP A 280 -12.12 14.18 2.31
C ASP A 280 -10.68 14.75 2.32
N GLN A 281 -9.68 13.92 2.72
CA GLN A 281 -8.28 14.32 2.84
C GLN A 281 -7.40 13.87 1.67
N TYR A 282 -7.97 13.32 0.61
CA TYR A 282 -7.24 12.91 -0.58
C TYR A 282 -6.36 14.05 -1.13
N HIS A 283 -5.06 13.80 -1.30
CA HIS A 283 -4.02 14.75 -1.72
C HIS A 283 -3.92 16.02 -0.83
N LYS A 284 -4.17 15.88 0.47
CA LYS A 284 -4.06 16.95 1.47
C LYS A 284 -3.16 16.56 2.62
N VAL A 285 -2.63 17.56 3.33
CA VAL A 285 -1.83 17.37 4.56
C VAL A 285 -2.60 16.71 5.71
N GLY A 286 -3.92 16.63 5.63
CA GLY A 286 -4.76 15.96 6.61
C GLY A 286 -4.94 14.45 6.36
N ASP A 287 -4.25 13.87 5.38
CA ASP A 287 -4.24 12.40 5.19
C ASP A 287 -3.28 11.75 6.20
N GLU A 288 -3.82 11.50 7.39
CA GLU A 288 -3.09 11.15 8.60
C GLU A 288 -3.52 9.79 9.15
N LEU A 289 -2.57 9.11 9.85
CA LEU A 289 -2.78 7.80 10.48
C LEU A 289 -4.05 7.72 11.35
N GLN A 290 -4.37 8.79 12.07
CA GLN A 290 -5.50 8.84 13.02
C GLN A 290 -6.87 8.69 12.33
N LEU A 291 -6.92 8.85 11.01
CA LEU A 291 -8.13 8.68 10.20
C LEU A 291 -8.28 7.26 9.65
N MET A 292 -7.25 6.44 9.80
CA MET A 292 -7.25 5.06 9.29
C MET A 292 -7.93 4.10 10.26
N ASP A 293 -8.67 3.16 9.72
CA ASP A 293 -9.31 2.06 10.44
C ASP A 293 -8.45 0.79 10.29
N LEU A 294 -7.58 0.55 11.28
CA LEU A 294 -6.66 -0.58 11.26
C LEU A 294 -7.36 -1.94 11.37
N ASP A 295 -8.51 -1.99 12.07
CA ASP A 295 -9.30 -3.23 12.17
C ASP A 295 -9.94 -3.59 10.83
N HIS A 296 -10.40 -2.57 10.08
CA HIS A 296 -10.88 -2.75 8.70
C HIS A 296 -9.75 -3.26 7.78
N MET A 297 -8.56 -2.65 7.86
CA MET A 297 -7.41 -3.06 7.06
C MET A 297 -6.98 -4.50 7.38
N ALA A 298 -6.94 -4.87 8.66
CA ALA A 298 -6.64 -6.25 9.09
C ALA A 298 -7.68 -7.24 8.56
N THR A 299 -8.97 -6.89 8.65
CA THR A 299 -10.06 -7.69 8.09
C THR A 299 -9.90 -7.91 6.58
N LEU A 300 -9.52 -6.84 5.85
CA LEU A 300 -9.28 -6.91 4.42
C LEU A 300 -8.13 -7.88 4.08
N VAL A 301 -7.01 -7.79 4.81
CA VAL A 301 -5.88 -8.72 4.65
C VAL A 301 -6.33 -10.16 4.93
N ASP A 302 -6.99 -10.41 6.05
CA ASP A 302 -7.46 -11.74 6.44
C ASP A 302 -8.39 -12.38 5.40
N LYS A 303 -9.25 -11.57 4.75
CA LYS A 303 -10.13 -12.04 3.67
C LYS A 303 -9.38 -12.31 2.37
N MET A 304 -8.36 -11.50 2.05
CA MET A 304 -7.63 -11.64 0.80
C MET A 304 -6.57 -12.75 0.84
N LEU A 305 -6.01 -13.10 1.98
CA LEU A 305 -5.00 -14.16 2.10
C LEU A 305 -5.48 -15.50 1.53
N PRO A 306 -6.61 -16.10 1.99
CA PRO A 306 -7.10 -17.36 1.43
C PRO A 306 -7.53 -17.24 -0.04
N VAL A 307 -7.99 -16.07 -0.48
CA VAL A 307 -8.36 -15.81 -1.88
C VAL A 307 -7.13 -15.86 -2.78
N ILE A 308 -6.06 -15.13 -2.42
CA ILE A 308 -4.80 -15.12 -3.20
C ILE A 308 -4.15 -16.51 -3.16
N GLU A 309 -4.20 -17.20 -2.02
CA GLU A 309 -3.70 -18.58 -1.91
C GLU A 309 -4.46 -19.51 -2.88
N ALA A 310 -5.78 -19.46 -2.90
CA ALA A 310 -6.60 -20.27 -3.79
C ALA A 310 -6.32 -19.96 -5.28
N ILE A 311 -6.28 -18.68 -5.67
CA ILE A 311 -5.95 -18.25 -7.04
C ILE A 311 -4.55 -18.73 -7.45
N SER A 312 -3.57 -18.64 -6.54
CA SER A 312 -2.19 -19.05 -6.83
C SER A 312 -2.03 -20.56 -7.01
N ASN A 313 -2.93 -21.35 -6.42
CA ASN A 313 -2.95 -22.82 -6.47
C ASN A 313 -3.95 -23.39 -7.48
N ALA A 314 -4.79 -22.57 -8.10
CA ALA A 314 -5.75 -23.03 -9.08
C ALA A 314 -5.03 -23.71 -10.27
N PRO A 315 -5.46 -24.90 -10.70
CA PRO A 315 -4.75 -25.70 -11.72
C PRO A 315 -4.75 -25.03 -13.10
N THR A 316 -5.64 -24.08 -13.32
CA THR A 316 -5.75 -23.29 -14.55
C THR A 316 -5.82 -21.79 -14.23
N ALA A 317 -5.57 -20.95 -15.24
CA ALA A 317 -5.79 -19.52 -15.16
C ALA A 317 -7.30 -19.22 -15.25
N GLU A 318 -7.97 -19.18 -14.09
CA GLU A 318 -9.44 -19.03 -13.97
C GLU A 318 -9.91 -17.59 -14.18
N ILE A 319 -9.03 -16.61 -13.93
CA ILE A 319 -9.33 -15.19 -14.09
C ILE A 319 -8.92 -14.76 -15.49
N SER A 320 -9.88 -14.19 -16.22
CA SER A 320 -9.68 -13.73 -17.60
C SER A 320 -10.49 -12.49 -17.88
N TYR A 321 -10.10 -11.72 -18.90
CA TYR A 321 -10.96 -10.70 -19.49
C TYR A 321 -12.15 -11.34 -20.20
N TYR A 322 -13.28 -10.62 -20.19
CA TYR A 322 -14.50 -11.01 -20.92
C TYR A 322 -14.32 -10.92 -22.44
#